data_9ccf5a307b5761ed749dbea4bca69409
#
_entry.id   9ccf5a307b5761ed749dbea4bca69409
#
_cell.length_a   1.000
_cell.length_b   1.000
_cell.length_c   1.000
_cell.angle_alpha   90.00
_cell.angle_beta   90.00
_cell.angle_gamma   90.00
#
_symmetry.space_group_name_H-M   'P 1'
#
loop_
_entity.id
_entity.type
_entity.pdbx_description
1 polymer ?
#
loop_
_entity_poly.entity_id
_entity_poly.type
_entity_poly.pdbx_seq_one_letter_code
_entity_poly.pdbx_strand_id
1 'polypeptide(L)'
;DACLRKNTDLLQIRVADIACGCGGFLMDAARMIHRTTKMPYRDIFKRCIYGIDIQNYSIERCQILLNLLALTEGEVVDFEFNLLCADTLDFKSHEWNSNFDHFDVIVGNPPYVCGRNMEDDTRLKTKWYEVCDSGSTDLYIPFFQIAVEMLNDEGKIGYITMNSFLKSLNARKLRAFFVDNQ
;
A
#
# COMPACT_ATOMS: atom_id res chain seq x y z
N ASP A 1 0.35 15.22 -5.90
CA ASP A 1 -0.11 15.99 -7.08
C ASP A 1 0.35 15.41 -8.42
N ALA A 2 1.57 14.86 -8.52
CA ALA A 2 2.09 14.34 -9.79
C ALA A 2 1.47 13.00 -10.23
N CYS A 3 0.84 12.27 -9.32
CA CYS A 3 0.30 10.94 -9.58
C CYS A 3 -1.13 10.95 -10.15
N LEU A 4 -1.84 12.08 -10.07
CA LEU A 4 -3.23 12.16 -10.51
C LEU A 4 -3.32 12.81 -11.89
N ARG A 5 -3.96 12.14 -12.85
CA ARG A 5 -4.31 12.74 -14.13
C ARG A 5 -5.46 13.75 -13.92
N LYS A 6 -5.60 14.72 -14.82
CA LYS A 6 -6.62 15.78 -14.77
C LYS A 6 -8.08 15.30 -14.66
N ASN A 7 -8.34 14.00 -14.90
CA ASN A 7 -9.69 13.41 -14.91
C ASN A 7 -9.96 12.46 -13.75
N THR A 8 -9.06 12.30 -12.76
CA THR A 8 -9.34 11.44 -11.61
C THR A 8 -10.35 12.13 -10.71
N ASP A 9 -11.50 11.51 -10.50
CA ASP A 9 -12.52 12.00 -9.56
C ASP A 9 -12.02 11.78 -8.12
N LEU A 10 -11.47 12.84 -7.53
CA LEU A 10 -10.96 12.79 -6.16
C LEU A 10 -12.03 12.47 -5.11
N LEU A 11 -13.32 12.52 -5.47
CA LEU A 11 -14.42 12.14 -4.58
C LEU A 11 -14.60 10.63 -4.47
N GLN A 12 -13.99 9.87 -5.41
CA GLN A 12 -14.06 8.39 -5.45
C GLN A 12 -12.68 7.75 -5.46
N ILE A 13 -11.61 8.52 -5.33
CA ILE A 13 -10.23 8.02 -5.36
C ILE A 13 -9.99 6.99 -4.25
N ARG A 14 -9.37 5.89 -4.59
CA ARG A 14 -8.95 4.85 -3.65
C ARG A 14 -7.43 4.85 -3.51
N VAL A 15 -6.95 5.21 -2.34
CA VAL A 15 -5.52 5.28 -2.00
C VAL A 15 -5.19 4.23 -0.97
N ALA A 16 -4.21 3.39 -1.24
CA ALA A 16 -3.78 2.35 -0.32
C ALA A 16 -2.31 2.49 0.09
N ASP A 17 -2.00 2.00 1.30
CA ASP A 17 -0.66 1.67 1.74
C ASP A 17 -0.67 0.22 2.25
N ILE A 18 0.01 -0.68 1.54
CA ILE A 18 0.00 -2.12 1.80
C ILE A 18 1.09 -2.59 2.76
N ALA A 19 1.76 -1.66 3.42
CA ALA A 19 2.65 -1.84 4.58
C ALA A 19 2.60 -0.58 5.44
N CYS A 20 1.39 -0.22 5.91
CA CYS A 20 1.08 1.14 6.31
C CYS A 20 1.72 1.59 7.63
N GLY A 21 2.21 0.67 8.44
CA GLY A 21 2.73 1.01 9.75
C GLY A 21 1.73 1.83 10.56
N CYS A 22 2.16 2.97 11.08
CA CYS A 22 1.31 3.90 11.81
C CYS A 22 0.48 4.84 10.90
N GLY A 23 0.46 4.62 9.59
CA GLY A 23 -0.39 5.36 8.65
C GLY A 23 0.10 6.73 8.22
N GLY A 24 1.42 7.00 8.25
CA GLY A 24 1.95 8.31 7.87
C GLY A 24 1.53 8.76 6.47
N PHE A 25 1.70 7.90 5.45
CA PHE A 25 1.26 8.19 4.08
C PHE A 25 -0.26 8.31 3.96
N LEU A 26 -1.02 7.50 4.70
CA LEU A 26 -2.47 7.55 4.70
C LEU A 26 -3.01 8.86 5.28
N MET A 27 -2.37 9.36 6.35
CA MET A 27 -2.71 10.67 6.93
C MET A 27 -2.48 11.81 5.94
N ASP A 28 -1.35 11.81 5.23
CA ASP A 28 -1.03 12.84 4.25
C ASP A 28 -1.94 12.76 3.02
N ALA A 29 -2.28 11.56 2.57
CA ALA A 29 -3.28 11.35 1.52
C ALA A 29 -4.65 11.89 1.94
N ALA A 30 -5.12 11.56 3.16
CA ALA A 30 -6.38 12.04 3.69
C ALA A 30 -6.43 13.58 3.78
N ARG A 31 -5.36 14.21 4.30
CA ARG A 31 -5.23 15.68 4.34
C ARG A 31 -5.30 16.30 2.94
N MET A 32 -4.62 15.70 1.96
CA MET A 32 -4.61 16.19 0.59
C MET A 32 -6.00 16.12 -0.03
N ILE A 33 -6.70 14.98 0.12
CA ILE A 33 -8.07 14.80 -0.36
C ILE A 33 -8.99 15.83 0.30
N HIS A 34 -8.96 15.95 1.63
CA HIS A 34 -9.77 16.92 2.37
C HIS A 34 -9.53 18.35 1.91
N ARG A 35 -8.27 18.80 1.79
CA ARG A 35 -7.92 20.16 1.35
C ARG A 35 -8.43 20.47 -0.06
N THR A 36 -8.38 19.48 -0.95
CA THR A 36 -8.72 19.67 -2.37
C THR A 36 -10.21 19.57 -2.61
N THR A 37 -10.90 18.62 -1.97
CA THR A 37 -12.31 18.31 -2.24
C THR A 37 -13.28 18.92 -1.23
N LYS A 38 -12.80 19.28 -0.03
CA LYS A 38 -13.60 19.62 1.17
C LYS A 38 -14.45 18.47 1.69
N MET A 39 -14.21 17.23 1.23
CA MET A 39 -14.87 16.04 1.74
C MET A 39 -14.56 15.85 3.24
N PRO A 40 -15.56 15.56 4.09
CA PRO A 40 -15.33 15.27 5.51
C PRO A 40 -14.41 14.05 5.69
N TYR A 41 -13.60 14.04 6.76
CA TYR A 41 -12.69 12.92 7.05
C TYR A 41 -13.42 11.60 7.23
N ARG A 42 -14.64 11.61 7.81
CA ARG A 42 -15.46 10.40 7.94
C ARG A 42 -15.71 9.71 6.59
N ASP A 43 -15.95 10.49 5.53
CA ASP A 43 -16.21 9.96 4.20
C ASP A 43 -14.89 9.55 3.51
N ILE A 44 -13.80 10.29 3.76
CA ILE A 44 -12.46 9.96 3.25
C ILE A 44 -11.98 8.63 3.84
N PHE A 45 -12.10 8.42 5.15
CA PHE A 45 -11.66 7.18 5.80
C PHE A 45 -12.47 5.97 5.35
N LYS A 46 -13.77 6.17 5.15
CA LYS A 46 -14.69 5.13 4.72
C LYS A 46 -14.52 4.72 3.24
N ARG A 47 -14.14 5.66 2.36
CA ARG A 47 -14.20 5.44 0.91
C ARG A 47 -12.85 5.50 0.21
N CYS A 48 -11.93 6.34 0.71
CA CYS A 48 -10.74 6.72 -0.04
C CYS A 48 -9.45 6.14 0.51
N ILE A 49 -9.37 5.84 1.81
CA ILE A 49 -8.13 5.45 2.48
C ILE A 49 -8.17 3.99 2.90
N TYR A 50 -7.15 3.23 2.50
CA TYR A 50 -7.00 1.79 2.76
C TYR A 50 -5.61 1.50 3.30
N GLY A 51 -5.50 0.68 4.34
CA GLY A 51 -4.21 0.32 4.93
C GLY A 51 -4.13 -1.15 5.26
N ILE A 52 -2.96 -1.74 5.01
CA ILE A 52 -2.65 -3.11 5.41
C ILE A 52 -1.35 -3.10 6.19
N ASP A 53 -1.30 -3.81 7.30
CA ASP A 53 -0.07 -4.09 8.02
C ASP A 53 -0.19 -5.43 8.73
N ILE A 54 0.92 -6.16 8.82
CA ILE A 54 0.96 -7.46 9.50
C ILE A 54 0.87 -7.33 11.01
N GLN A 55 1.21 -6.15 11.55
CA GLN A 55 1.27 -5.89 12.98
C GLN A 55 -0.02 -5.21 13.48
N ASN A 56 -0.78 -5.91 14.33
CA ASN A 56 -2.01 -5.37 14.90
C ASN A 56 -1.81 -4.03 15.61
N TYR A 57 -0.72 -3.88 16.37
CA TYR A 57 -0.41 -2.61 17.05
C TYR A 57 -0.18 -1.45 16.08
N SER A 58 0.31 -1.72 14.86
CA SER A 58 0.47 -0.70 13.82
C SER A 58 -0.88 -0.22 13.33
N ILE A 59 -1.81 -1.15 13.08
CA ILE A 59 -3.19 -0.85 12.69
C ILE A 59 -3.91 -0.02 13.77
N GLU A 60 -3.80 -0.42 15.04
CA GLU A 60 -4.38 0.33 16.17
C GLU A 60 -3.83 1.77 16.24
N ARG A 61 -2.51 1.95 16.10
CA ARG A 61 -1.89 3.28 16.05
C ARG A 61 -2.33 4.09 14.85
N CYS A 62 -2.45 3.46 13.67
CA CYS A 62 -2.95 4.11 12.48
C CYS A 62 -4.37 4.65 12.72
N GLN A 63 -5.26 3.85 13.29
CA GLN A 63 -6.61 4.28 13.67
C GLN A 63 -6.59 5.48 14.63
N ILE A 64 -5.77 5.43 15.67
CA ILE A 64 -5.64 6.54 16.63
C ILE A 64 -5.18 7.82 15.92
N LEU A 65 -4.17 7.74 15.06
CA LEU A 65 -3.62 8.91 14.38
C LEU A 65 -4.61 9.51 13.36
N LEU A 66 -5.36 8.67 12.64
CA LEU A 66 -6.43 9.14 11.74
C LEU A 66 -7.58 9.79 12.54
N ASN A 67 -7.98 9.21 13.67
CA ASN A 67 -8.95 9.83 14.58
C ASN A 67 -8.47 11.21 15.06
N LEU A 68 -7.23 11.31 15.54
CA LEU A 68 -6.65 12.57 15.96
C LEU A 68 -6.60 13.61 14.84
N LEU A 69 -6.28 13.18 13.63
CA LEU A 69 -6.31 14.06 12.46
C LEU A 69 -7.70 14.68 12.26
N ALA A 70 -8.76 13.88 12.28
CA ALA A 70 -10.12 14.36 12.11
C ALA A 70 -10.55 15.28 13.28
N LEU A 71 -10.17 14.91 14.51
CA LEU A 71 -10.44 15.73 15.70
C LEU A 71 -9.80 17.11 15.63
N THR A 72 -8.58 17.25 15.08
CA THR A 72 -7.92 18.56 14.92
C THR A 72 -8.62 19.46 13.93
N GLU A 73 -9.42 18.90 13.04
CA GLU A 73 -10.24 19.62 12.06
C GLU A 73 -11.72 19.75 12.52
N GLY A 74 -12.02 19.36 13.78
CA GLY A 74 -13.33 19.54 14.41
C GLY A 74 -14.34 18.44 14.15
N GLU A 75 -13.97 17.32 13.52
CA GLU A 75 -14.86 16.17 13.35
C GLU A 75 -14.82 15.25 14.57
N VAL A 76 -15.93 15.15 15.30
CA VAL A 76 -16.11 14.31 16.49
C VAL A 76 -17.24 13.33 16.23
N VAL A 77 -16.94 12.24 15.55
CA VAL A 77 -17.87 11.17 15.17
C VAL A 77 -17.20 9.80 15.27
N ASP A 78 -17.98 8.74 15.26
CA ASP A 78 -17.44 7.40 15.07
C ASP A 78 -17.01 7.22 13.61
N PHE A 79 -15.74 6.83 13.40
CA PHE A 79 -15.16 6.63 12.07
C PHE A 79 -15.13 5.16 11.69
N GLU A 80 -15.45 4.87 10.42
CA GLU A 80 -15.22 3.59 9.79
C GLU A 80 -13.90 3.66 9.00
N PHE A 81 -13.03 2.67 9.20
CA PHE A 81 -11.72 2.61 8.55
C PHE A 81 -11.60 1.34 7.70
N ASN A 82 -10.96 1.46 6.53
CA ASN A 82 -10.55 0.30 5.74
C ASN A 82 -9.08 -0.05 6.10
N LEU A 83 -8.89 -0.54 7.31
CA LEU A 83 -7.59 -0.97 7.82
C LEU A 83 -7.63 -2.47 8.11
N LEU A 84 -6.71 -3.21 7.53
CA LEU A 84 -6.64 -4.66 7.60
C LEU A 84 -5.35 -5.11 8.28
N CYS A 85 -5.46 -5.88 9.36
CA CYS A 85 -4.33 -6.59 9.95
C CYS A 85 -4.15 -7.92 9.20
N ALA A 86 -3.22 -7.95 8.24
CA ALA A 86 -2.94 -9.12 7.42
C ALA A 86 -1.50 -9.09 6.86
N ASP A 87 -1.00 -10.28 6.50
CA ASP A 87 0.24 -10.38 5.74
C ASP A 87 -0.04 -10.09 4.26
N THR A 88 0.50 -8.99 3.75
CA THR A 88 0.35 -8.59 2.35
C THR A 88 0.85 -9.65 1.37
N LEU A 89 1.81 -10.50 1.76
CA LEU A 89 2.28 -11.61 0.93
C LEU A 89 1.19 -12.68 0.68
N ASP A 90 0.12 -12.70 1.47
CA ASP A 90 -1.00 -13.61 1.26
C ASP A 90 -1.99 -13.13 0.18
N PHE A 91 -1.69 -12.02 -0.52
CA PHE A 91 -2.55 -11.47 -1.59
C PHE A 91 -3.00 -12.51 -2.63
N LYS A 92 -2.14 -13.48 -2.96
CA LYS A 92 -2.48 -14.58 -3.88
C LYS A 92 -3.20 -15.76 -3.22
N SER A 93 -3.48 -15.69 -1.93
CA SER A 93 -4.24 -16.75 -1.23
C SER A 93 -5.74 -16.63 -1.54
N HIS A 94 -6.45 -17.76 -1.46
CA HIS A 94 -7.90 -17.79 -1.62
C HIS A 94 -8.69 -17.07 -0.50
N GLU A 95 -8.01 -16.72 0.58
CA GLU A 95 -8.59 -16.05 1.75
C GLU A 95 -8.45 -14.52 1.68
N TRP A 96 -7.87 -13.98 0.60
CA TRP A 96 -7.67 -12.54 0.46
C TRP A 96 -8.99 -11.77 0.44
N ASN A 97 -9.03 -10.65 1.13
CA ASN A 97 -10.21 -9.78 1.18
C ASN A 97 -10.33 -8.96 -0.12
N SER A 98 -11.27 -9.32 -0.98
CA SER A 98 -11.51 -8.68 -2.28
C SER A 98 -11.89 -7.19 -2.22
N ASN A 99 -12.15 -6.63 -1.04
CA ASN A 99 -12.34 -5.18 -0.90
C ASN A 99 -11.02 -4.39 -0.95
N PHE A 100 -9.88 -5.10 -0.85
CA PHE A 100 -8.52 -4.54 -0.88
C PHE A 100 -7.87 -4.79 -2.24
N ASP A 101 -8.49 -4.31 -3.30
CA ASP A 101 -8.01 -4.30 -4.69
C ASP A 101 -8.56 -3.08 -5.44
N HIS A 102 -8.21 -2.93 -6.71
CA HIS A 102 -8.69 -1.85 -7.58
C HIS A 102 -8.43 -0.44 -7.02
N PHE A 103 -7.17 -0.15 -6.67
CA PHE A 103 -6.74 1.15 -6.19
C PHE A 103 -6.30 2.08 -7.33
N ASP A 104 -6.54 3.39 -7.17
CA ASP A 104 -6.04 4.40 -8.09
C ASP A 104 -4.60 4.80 -7.75
N VAL A 105 -4.25 4.74 -6.46
CA VAL A 105 -2.90 5.06 -5.99
C VAL A 105 -2.50 4.11 -4.87
N ILE A 106 -1.32 3.51 -4.99
CA ILE A 106 -0.68 2.80 -3.89
C ILE A 106 0.60 3.55 -3.51
N VAL A 107 0.66 3.98 -2.26
CA VAL A 107 1.84 4.63 -1.67
C VAL A 107 2.41 3.76 -0.57
N GLY A 108 3.65 4.00 -0.15
CA GLY A 108 4.19 3.31 1.01
C GLY A 108 5.71 3.22 1.05
N ASN A 109 6.16 2.57 2.11
CA ASN A 109 7.56 2.22 2.36
C ASN A 109 7.64 0.72 2.68
N PRO A 110 7.72 -0.16 1.66
CA PRO A 110 7.73 -1.61 1.86
C PRO A 110 8.85 -2.09 2.79
N PRO A 111 8.70 -3.23 3.49
CA PRO A 111 9.68 -3.70 4.47
C PRO A 111 11.02 -4.08 3.84
N TYR A 112 12.14 -3.63 4.46
CA TYR A 112 13.51 -3.92 4.01
C TYR A 112 14.11 -5.10 4.76
N VAL A 113 13.69 -6.32 4.42
CA VAL A 113 14.28 -7.55 4.95
C VAL A 113 15.09 -8.21 3.84
N CYS A 114 16.40 -8.36 4.10
CA CYS A 114 17.29 -9.08 3.18
C CYS A 114 16.87 -10.54 3.10
N GLY A 115 16.84 -11.11 1.89
CA GLY A 115 16.41 -12.49 1.67
C GLY A 115 17.16 -13.53 2.50
N ARG A 116 18.42 -13.27 2.90
CA ARG A 116 19.19 -14.15 3.80
C ARG A 116 18.68 -14.17 5.26
N ASN A 117 18.04 -13.06 5.68
CA ASN A 117 17.53 -12.87 7.04
C ASN A 117 16.02 -13.12 7.14
N MET A 118 15.41 -13.54 6.04
CA MET A 118 13.98 -13.79 5.95
C MET A 118 13.63 -15.12 6.60
N GLU A 119 12.56 -15.14 7.37
CA GLU A 119 12.01 -16.38 7.95
C GLU A 119 11.57 -17.35 6.85
N ASP A 120 11.58 -18.65 7.14
CA ASP A 120 11.31 -19.68 6.12
C ASP A 120 9.88 -19.59 5.56
N ASP A 121 8.90 -19.28 6.39
CA ASP A 121 7.50 -19.10 5.94
C ASP A 121 7.39 -17.91 4.98
N THR A 122 7.90 -16.77 5.36
CA THR A 122 7.95 -15.56 4.50
C THR A 122 8.67 -15.86 3.18
N ARG A 123 9.81 -16.59 3.24
CA ARG A 123 10.55 -17.00 2.04
C ARG A 123 9.75 -17.93 1.14
N LEU A 124 8.90 -18.80 1.69
CA LEU A 124 8.01 -19.65 0.92
C LEU A 124 6.96 -18.84 0.18
N LYS A 125 6.33 -17.86 0.85
CA LYS A 125 5.35 -16.96 0.25
C LYS A 125 5.94 -16.11 -0.88
N THR A 126 7.19 -15.64 -0.77
CA THR A 126 7.82 -14.89 -1.87
C THR A 126 7.90 -15.67 -3.18
N LYS A 127 7.93 -17.02 -3.13
CA LYS A 127 7.95 -17.86 -4.35
C LYS A 127 6.65 -17.82 -5.16
N TRP A 128 5.57 -17.30 -4.61
CA TRP A 128 4.30 -17.13 -5.32
C TRP A 128 4.36 -15.97 -6.33
N TYR A 129 5.39 -15.12 -6.23
CA TYR A 129 5.54 -13.92 -7.03
C TYR A 129 6.62 -14.11 -8.08
N GLU A 130 6.27 -13.89 -9.35
CA GLU A 130 7.16 -14.12 -10.50
C GLU A 130 8.37 -13.17 -10.53
N VAL A 131 8.24 -11.99 -9.90
CA VAL A 131 9.34 -11.02 -9.74
C VAL A 131 10.45 -11.52 -8.82
N CYS A 132 10.19 -12.58 -8.04
CA CYS A 132 11.14 -13.16 -7.12
C CYS A 132 11.96 -14.25 -7.82
N ASP A 133 13.30 -14.13 -7.77
CA ASP A 133 14.19 -15.16 -8.26
C ASP A 133 14.33 -16.32 -7.23
N SER A 134 14.78 -17.48 -7.68
CA SER A 134 15.02 -18.66 -6.85
C SER A 134 16.15 -18.50 -5.82
N GLY A 135 16.70 -17.30 -5.68
CA GLY A 135 17.79 -16.95 -4.79
C GLY A 135 17.36 -16.14 -3.58
N SER A 136 18.20 -15.23 -3.16
CA SER A 136 18.02 -14.34 -2.01
C SER A 136 17.31 -13.05 -2.44
N THR A 137 16.00 -13.12 -2.63
CA THR A 137 15.18 -11.92 -2.98
C THR A 137 14.85 -11.12 -1.73
N ASP A 138 15.05 -9.82 -1.76
CA ASP A 138 14.69 -8.93 -0.65
C ASP A 138 13.17 -8.73 -0.58
N LEU A 139 12.64 -8.57 0.64
CA LEU A 139 11.20 -8.60 0.91
C LEU A 139 10.41 -7.48 0.20
N TYR A 140 10.99 -6.33 -0.08
CA TYR A 140 10.31 -5.24 -0.77
C TYR A 140 9.98 -5.57 -2.24
N ILE A 141 10.65 -6.54 -2.85
CA ILE A 141 10.49 -6.88 -4.28
C ILE A 141 9.08 -7.40 -4.61
N PRO A 142 8.52 -8.41 -3.92
CA PRO A 142 7.17 -8.87 -4.19
C PRO A 142 6.10 -7.79 -3.95
N PHE A 143 6.33 -6.81 -3.07
CA PHE A 143 5.40 -5.71 -2.84
C PHE A 143 5.15 -4.86 -4.09
N PHE A 144 6.11 -4.75 -4.99
CA PHE A 144 5.89 -4.08 -6.27
C PHE A 144 4.92 -4.84 -7.16
N GLN A 145 5.05 -6.17 -7.27
CA GLN A 145 4.12 -6.97 -8.06
C GLN A 145 2.73 -6.93 -7.45
N ILE A 146 2.61 -7.09 -6.12
CA ILE A 146 1.33 -7.00 -5.41
C ILE A 146 0.68 -5.64 -5.69
N ALA A 147 1.44 -4.55 -5.58
CA ALA A 147 0.91 -3.22 -5.84
C ALA A 147 0.41 -3.07 -7.28
N VAL A 148 1.16 -3.56 -8.29
CA VAL A 148 0.70 -3.53 -9.70
C VAL A 148 -0.59 -4.33 -9.87
N GLU A 149 -0.66 -5.53 -9.30
CA GLU A 149 -1.84 -6.41 -9.39
C GLU A 149 -3.07 -5.87 -8.64
N MET A 150 -2.87 -5.00 -7.64
CA MET A 150 -3.95 -4.35 -6.89
C MET A 150 -4.40 -3.01 -7.49
N LEU A 151 -3.71 -2.49 -8.49
CA LEU A 151 -4.07 -1.23 -9.14
C LEU A 151 -5.19 -1.38 -10.17
N ASN A 152 -5.92 -0.29 -10.38
CA ASN A 152 -6.70 -0.06 -11.60
C ASN A 152 -5.77 0.15 -12.81
N ASP A 153 -6.27 -0.03 -14.04
CA ASP A 153 -5.51 0.05 -15.30
C ASP A 153 -4.65 1.32 -15.43
N GLU A 154 -5.08 2.45 -14.91
CA GLU A 154 -4.34 3.72 -14.93
C GLU A 154 -3.74 4.09 -13.56
N GLY A 155 -3.77 3.19 -12.60
CA GLY A 155 -3.30 3.41 -11.24
C GLY A 155 -1.81 3.74 -11.16
N LYS A 156 -1.39 4.31 -10.02
CA LYS A 156 -0.01 4.78 -9.81
C LYS A 156 0.57 4.24 -8.52
N ILE A 157 1.85 3.88 -8.56
CA ILE A 157 2.63 3.49 -7.38
C ILE A 157 3.58 4.63 -7.01
N GLY A 158 3.62 4.95 -5.72
CA GLY A 158 4.56 5.88 -5.12
C GLY A 158 5.28 5.27 -3.93
N TYR A 159 6.32 4.48 -4.15
CA TYR A 159 7.10 3.85 -3.08
C TYR A 159 8.38 4.62 -2.73
N ILE A 160 8.65 4.74 -1.44
CA ILE A 160 10.00 5.00 -0.95
C ILE A 160 10.68 3.65 -0.80
N THR A 161 11.78 3.43 -1.51
CA THR A 161 12.50 2.16 -1.49
C THR A 161 13.98 2.32 -1.78
N MET A 162 14.74 1.25 -1.58
CA MET A 162 16.17 1.22 -1.92
C MET A 162 16.35 1.26 -3.44
N ASN A 163 17.25 2.11 -3.92
CA ASN A 163 17.59 2.22 -5.34
C ASN A 163 18.37 1.00 -5.89
N SER A 164 18.75 0.06 -5.04
CA SER A 164 19.46 -1.17 -5.43
C SER A 164 18.68 -2.01 -6.45
N PHE A 165 17.34 -1.95 -6.46
CA PHE A 165 16.53 -2.69 -7.44
C PHE A 165 16.82 -2.28 -8.89
N LEU A 166 17.32 -1.07 -9.13
CA LEU A 166 17.68 -0.59 -10.46
C LEU A 166 18.87 -1.34 -11.07
N LYS A 167 19.78 -1.87 -10.24
CA LYS A 167 21.05 -2.48 -10.67
C LYS A 167 21.28 -3.90 -10.16
N SER A 168 20.63 -4.30 -9.07
CA SER A 168 20.81 -5.61 -8.45
C SER A 168 20.39 -6.74 -9.40
N LEU A 169 21.15 -7.85 -9.38
CA LEU A 169 20.80 -9.07 -10.10
C LEU A 169 19.52 -9.69 -9.52
N ASN A 170 19.31 -9.60 -8.20
CA ASN A 170 18.12 -10.14 -7.51
C ASN A 170 16.81 -9.44 -7.93
N ALA A 171 16.89 -8.24 -8.48
CA ALA A 171 15.74 -7.49 -8.97
C ALA A 171 15.61 -7.50 -10.51
N ARG A 172 16.30 -8.39 -11.21
CA ARG A 172 16.23 -8.47 -12.68
C ARG A 172 14.83 -8.77 -13.16
N LYS A 173 14.14 -9.71 -12.53
CA LYS A 173 12.78 -10.07 -12.87
C LYS A 173 11.78 -8.93 -12.59
N LEU A 174 11.97 -8.20 -11.49
CA LEU A 174 11.15 -7.01 -11.20
C LEU A 174 11.30 -5.96 -12.31
N ARG A 175 12.52 -5.71 -12.79
CA ARG A 175 12.71 -4.75 -13.90
C ARG A 175 12.07 -5.22 -15.21
N ALA A 176 12.11 -6.52 -15.52
CA ALA A 176 11.40 -7.09 -16.67
C ALA A 176 9.89 -6.92 -16.49
N PHE A 177 9.36 -7.27 -15.34
CA PHE A 177 7.95 -7.12 -14.98
C PHE A 177 7.43 -5.68 -15.19
N PHE A 178 8.21 -4.66 -14.82
CA PHE A 178 7.82 -3.27 -15.07
C PHE A 178 7.79 -2.90 -16.55
N VAL A 179 8.63 -3.52 -17.40
CA VAL A 179 8.60 -3.28 -18.84
C VAL A 179 7.36 -3.90 -19.48
N ASP A 180 6.94 -5.06 -18.98
CA ASP A 180 5.80 -5.82 -19.52
C ASP A 180 4.43 -5.26 -19.04
N ASN A 181 4.43 -4.46 -17.96
CA ASN A 181 3.23 -3.88 -17.34
C ASN A 181 3.23 -2.33 -17.35
N GLN A 182 3.66 -1.73 -18.44
CA GLN A 182 3.66 -0.26 -18.65
C GLN A 182 2.33 0.27 -19.16
#